data_ff0790cfbfc165642805beb48371f3f3
#
_entry.id   ff0790cfbfc165642805beb48371f3f3
#
_cell.length_a   1.000
_cell.length_b   1.000
_cell.length_c   1.000
_cell.angle_alpha   90.00
_cell.angle_beta   90.00
_cell.angle_gamma   90.00
#
_symmetry.space_group_name_H-M   'P 1'
#
loop_
_entity.id
_entity.type
_entity.pdbx_description
1 polymer ?
#
loop_
_entity_poly.entity_id
_entity_poly.type
_entity_poly.pdbx_seq_one_letter_code
_entity_poly.pdbx_strand_id
1 'polypeptide(L)' 'MLFRSYSGGRNFGHLAYRVEDIYATCQRLMDAGVTINRPPRDGHMAFVRTPDGISVELLQDGRLDPREPWASLANVGEW' A
#
# COMPACT_ATOMS: atom_id res chain seq x y z
N MET A 1 -5.11 12.03 -4.68
CA MET A 1 -4.80 10.60 -4.91
C MET A 1 -5.33 10.17 -6.26
N LEU A 2 -4.48 9.56 -7.04
CA LEU A 2 -4.90 9.02 -8.32
C LEU A 2 -5.33 7.58 -8.15
N PHE A 3 -6.52 7.31 -8.61
CA PHE A 3 -7.06 5.95 -8.61
C PHE A 3 -6.84 5.32 -9.97
N ARG A 4 -6.37 4.09 -9.98
CA ARG A 4 -6.15 3.41 -11.23
C ARG A 4 -6.35 1.92 -11.02
N SER A 5 -7.33 1.34 -11.71
CA SER A 5 -7.50 -0.10 -11.64
C SER A 5 -6.57 -0.75 -12.65
N TYR A 6 -6.03 -1.87 -12.27
CA TYR A 6 -5.20 -2.66 -13.16
C TYR A 6 -6.06 -3.32 -14.19
N SER A 7 -5.64 -3.16 -15.42
CA SER A 7 -6.31 -3.83 -16.51
C SER A 7 -5.47 -4.96 -17.07
N GLY A 8 -4.58 -5.49 -16.26
CA GLY A 8 -3.71 -6.56 -16.69
C GLY A 8 -4.43 -7.86 -16.87
N GLY A 9 -5.71 -7.82 -16.93
CA GLY A 9 -6.53 -8.92 -17.33
C GLY A 9 -6.89 -9.89 -16.25
N ARG A 10 -6.08 -10.06 -15.25
CA ARG A 10 -6.33 -11.10 -14.28
C ARG A 10 -6.26 -10.68 -12.84
N ASN A 11 -6.17 -9.42 -12.59
CA ASN A 11 -6.02 -8.94 -11.22
C ASN A 11 -7.37 -8.57 -10.66
N PHE A 12 -8.16 -9.59 -10.41
CA PHE A 12 -9.50 -9.39 -9.88
C PHE A 12 -9.41 -8.87 -8.46
N GLY A 13 -10.08 -7.77 -8.17
CA GLY A 13 -10.09 -7.19 -6.86
C GLY A 13 -8.84 -6.43 -6.53
N HIS A 14 -7.94 -6.24 -7.47
CA HIS A 14 -6.74 -5.45 -7.27
C HIS A 14 -6.93 -4.04 -7.78
N LEU A 15 -6.65 -3.08 -6.94
CA LEU A 15 -6.65 -1.67 -7.29
C LEU A 15 -5.26 -1.14 -7.02
N ALA A 16 -4.83 -0.18 -7.80
CA ALA A 16 -3.55 0.48 -7.57
C ALA A 16 -3.80 1.97 -7.44
N TYR A 17 -3.28 2.55 -6.38
CA TYR A 17 -3.35 3.99 -6.15
C TYR A 17 -1.96 4.57 -6.15
N ARG A 18 -1.80 5.69 -6.82
CA ARG A 18 -0.57 6.45 -6.74
C ARG A 18 -0.75 7.53 -5.68
N VAL A 19 0.21 7.63 -4.77
CA VAL A 19 0.11 8.55 -3.64
C VAL A 19 1.35 9.43 -3.60
N GLU A 20 1.22 10.59 -2.99
CA GLU A 20 2.32 11.55 -2.89
C GLU A 20 3.22 11.27 -1.70
N ASP A 21 2.70 10.66 -0.64
CA ASP A 21 3.47 10.31 0.54
C ASP A 21 2.96 8.97 1.06
N ILE A 22 3.65 7.91 0.65
CA ILE A 22 3.20 6.56 0.98
C ILE A 22 3.25 6.29 2.47
N TYR A 23 4.17 6.92 3.19
CA TYR A 23 4.26 6.72 4.63
C TYR A 23 3.06 7.34 5.34
N ALA A 24 2.72 8.56 4.98
CA ALA A 24 1.56 9.21 5.59
C ALA A 24 0.28 8.49 5.24
N THR A 25 0.17 8.00 3.99
CA THR A 25 -1.01 7.27 3.56
C THR A 25 -1.15 5.97 4.33
N CYS A 26 -0.07 5.21 4.47
CA CYS A 26 -0.12 3.95 5.21
C CYS A 26 -0.43 4.20 6.69
N GLN A 27 0.11 5.26 7.26
CA GLN A 27 -0.17 5.57 8.66
C GLN A 27 -1.65 5.87 8.86
N ARG A 28 -2.24 6.66 7.98
CA ARG A 28 -3.66 6.97 8.07
C ARG A 28 -4.52 5.72 7.92
N LEU A 29 -4.14 4.85 6.99
CA LEU A 29 -4.89 3.62 6.77
C LEU A 29 -4.80 2.71 7.99
N MET A 30 -3.60 2.59 8.55
CA MET A 30 -3.40 1.76 9.73
C MET A 30 -4.21 2.30 10.90
N ASP A 31 -4.23 3.61 11.08
CA ASP A 31 -5.01 4.24 12.14
C ASP A 31 -6.50 4.01 11.95
N ALA A 32 -6.93 3.80 10.73
CA ALA A 32 -8.33 3.52 10.41
C ALA A 32 -8.66 2.03 10.45
N GLY A 33 -7.73 1.19 10.85
CA GLY A 33 -7.97 -0.24 10.98
C GLY A 33 -7.69 -1.06 9.74
N VAL A 34 -7.06 -0.47 8.74
CA VAL A 34 -6.72 -1.19 7.52
C VAL A 34 -5.44 -1.98 7.76
N THR A 35 -5.42 -3.23 7.29
CA THR A 35 -4.24 -4.08 7.43
C THR A 35 -3.19 -3.69 6.39
N ILE A 36 -1.97 -3.44 6.85
CA ILE A 36 -0.85 -3.18 5.96
C ILE A 36 -0.12 -4.50 5.76
N ASN A 37 -0.40 -5.18 4.66
CA ASN A 37 0.16 -6.50 4.40
C ASN A 37 1.65 -6.43 4.06
N ARG A 38 2.03 -5.50 3.20
CA ARG A 38 3.42 -5.27 2.85
C ARG A 38 3.72 -3.81 3.13
N PRO A 39 4.47 -3.52 4.21
CA PRO A 39 4.79 -2.14 4.55
C PRO A 39 5.64 -1.47 3.46
N PRO A 40 5.61 -0.15 3.36
CA PRO A 40 6.41 0.56 2.37
C PRO A 40 7.87 0.66 2.81
N ARG A 41 8.55 -0.50 2.88
CA ARG A 41 9.91 -0.57 3.41
C ARG A 41 10.91 0.20 2.56
N ASP A 42 10.67 0.22 1.26
CA ASP A 42 11.57 0.89 0.33
C ASP A 42 11.09 2.30 -0.05
N GLY A 43 9.99 2.75 0.57
CA GLY A 43 9.44 4.05 0.25
C GLY A 43 8.81 4.12 -1.14
N HIS A 44 8.49 2.98 -1.72
CA HIS A 44 8.04 2.93 -3.10
C HIS A 44 6.67 2.28 -3.25
N MET A 45 6.41 1.18 -2.55
CA MET A 45 5.22 0.38 -2.75
C MET A 45 4.77 -0.22 -1.43
N ALA A 46 3.45 -0.38 -1.30
CA ALA A 46 2.86 -1.08 -0.18
C ALA A 46 1.65 -1.85 -0.65
N PHE A 47 1.30 -2.92 0.05
CA PHE A 47 0.05 -3.62 -0.15
C PHE A 47 -0.76 -3.54 1.13
N VAL A 48 -2.03 -3.22 0.98
CA VAL A 48 -2.96 -3.14 2.10
C VAL A 48 -4.19 -3.96 1.75
N ARG A 49 -4.95 -4.34 2.76
CA ARG A 49 -6.20 -5.06 2.55
C ARG A 49 -7.31 -4.36 3.30
N THR A 50 -8.36 -4.03 2.58
CA THR A 50 -9.53 -3.41 3.18
C THR A 50 -10.29 -4.43 4.03
N PRO A 51 -11.17 -3.96 4.94
CA PRO A 51 -12.01 -4.91 5.70
C PRO A 51 -12.87 -5.80 4.82
N ASP A 52 -13.17 -5.34 3.61
CA ASP A 52 -13.94 -6.14 2.64
C ASP A 52 -13.11 -7.21 1.97
N GLY A 53 -11.82 -7.28 2.25
CA GLY A 53 -10.96 -8.29 1.69
C GLY A 53 -10.35 -7.94 0.36
N ILE A 54 -10.41 -6.67 -0.04
CA ILE A 54 -9.85 -6.22 -1.31
C ILE A 54 -8.40 -5.83 -1.10
N SER A 55 -7.51 -6.40 -1.90
CA SER A 55 -6.09 -6.04 -1.88
C SER A 55 -5.88 -4.78 -2.70
N VAL A 56 -5.16 -3.84 -2.13
CA VAL A 56 -4.88 -2.57 -2.78
C VAL A 56 -3.37 -2.35 -2.78
N GLU A 57 -2.84 -2.00 -3.93
CA GLU A 57 -1.43 -1.66 -4.09
C GLU A 57 -1.28 -0.15 -4.05
N LEU A 58 -0.40 0.32 -3.18
CA LEU A 58 -0.08 1.75 -3.11
C LEU A 58 1.28 1.97 -3.74
N LEU A 59 1.35 2.94 -4.64
CA LEU A 59 2.58 3.26 -5.35
C LEU A 59 2.95 4.70 -5.05
N GLN A 60 4.19 4.90 -4.63
CA GLN A 60 4.69 6.24 -4.37
C GLN A 60 4.90 6.97 -5.70
N ASP A 61 4.38 8.19 -5.77
CA ASP A 61 4.65 9.06 -6.90
C ASP A 61 6.00 9.70 -6.65
N GLY A 62 6.98 9.36 -7.49
CA GLY A 62 8.36 9.75 -7.24
C GLY A 62 9.03 8.74 -6.33
N ARG A 63 10.01 9.19 -5.57
CA ARG A 63 10.80 8.29 -4.74
C ARG A 63 11.04 8.92 -3.36
N LEU A 64 10.77 8.14 -2.32
CA LEU A 64 11.09 8.52 -0.95
C LEU A 64 12.15 7.57 -0.43
N ASP A 65 12.97 8.06 0.48
CA ASP A 65 13.98 7.20 1.13
C ASP A 65 13.32 6.28 2.15
N PRO A 66 13.92 5.11 2.41
CA PRO A 66 13.43 4.22 3.46
C PRO A 66 13.35 4.95 4.79
N ARG A 67 12.31 4.67 5.56
CA ARG A 67 12.04 5.36 6.81
C ARG A 67 11.50 4.38 7.84
N GLU A 68 11.98 4.51 9.07
CA GLU A 68 11.45 3.73 10.16
C GLU A 68 10.13 4.31 10.65
N PRO A 69 9.24 3.52 11.18
CA PRO A 69 9.40 2.07 11.43
C PRO A 69 9.18 1.20 10.20
N TRP A 70 8.80 1.79 9.07
CA TRP A 70 8.37 1.05 7.89
C TRP A 70 9.48 0.18 7.32
N ALA A 71 10.70 0.67 7.36
CA ALA A 71 11.83 -0.05 6.76
C ALA A 71 12.09 -1.38 7.44
N SER A 72 11.73 -1.50 8.71
CA SER A 72 11.99 -2.71 9.49
C SER A 72 10.78 -3.61 9.66
N LEU A 73 9.61 -3.18 9.19
CA LEU A 73 8.40 -3.95 9.40
C LEU A 73 8.35 -5.16 8.47
N ALA A 74 7.85 -6.27 9.00
CA ALA A 74 7.68 -7.49 8.21
C ALA A 74 6.32 -7.48 7.52
N ASN A 75 6.19 -8.33 6.51
CA ASN A 75 4.90 -8.56 5.87
C ASN A 75 3.94 -9.22 6.85
N VAL A 76 2.65 -8.94 6.68
CA VAL A 76 1.60 -9.47 7.53
C VAL A 76 0.53 -10.11 6.66
N GLY A 77 0.18 -11.35 7.00
CA GLY A 77 -0.90 -12.04 6.30
C GLY A 77 -0.56 -12.36 4.86
N GLU A 78 -1.60 -12.61 4.08
CA GLU A 78 -1.48 -12.93 2.67
C GLU A 78 -2.20 -11.87 1.85
N TRP A 79 -1.73 -11.66 0.64
CA TRP A 79 -2.37 -10.69 -0.24
C TRP A 79 -2.28 -11.11 -1.70
#